data_9215c22e27a7345ab68f7edc029c464b
#
_entry.id   9215c22e27a7345ab68f7edc029c464b
#
_cell.length_a   1.000
_cell.length_b   1.000
_cell.length_c   1.000
_cell.angle_alpha   90.00
_cell.angle_beta   90.00
_cell.angle_gamma   90.00
#
_symmetry.space_group_name_H-M   'P 1'
#
loop_
_entity.id
_entity.type
_entity.pdbx_description
1 polymer ?
#
loop_
_entity_poly.entity_id
_entity_poly.type
_entity_poly.pdbx_seq_one_letter_code
_entity_poly.pdbx_strand_id
1 'polypeptide(L)'
;MKRDESQNVEYKESWHDKYLAWICGYANAQGGTIYFGIEDGTKKPIGLKDANSLMESIPNKIRDTMGIVADVVLLRKSGKDVIRVKVKKSVFPVCYHGEYHYRTGAVKMVLTGAALTQFLLEKSGLDWDAAPTFSGFKKDEHAFTALAARYKKERKAKLTDTDFESFGLALSDGRLTNTGALLADDCPLRHSRVFCTRWNGLNMAAGVMDAKDDQEYSGGILSMLQYAEDFVRVNSRRAWHKLARTRVEFVEYPERAVHESLVNAFIHRDYLVTGSEVHVDIFDDRLEITSPGGMPGERSLEDFDVRSIPSIRRNPLLADMCERLKLMERRGSGVKKIFEDYTQNFKNPGARMPVLESFSTYFRVILPNLIYGFTDEQLALAVSSVPPVAPPVAPPVVTPVMTPVVTPVMTPVGKPSETLIDAVQRKVLVALKGGDVMSTSELAEKVGISQPKNMRRRYLRLLLDMGLVEYTIPQKPNSRLQKYRLTDKGRSALAASVH
;
A
#
# COMPACT_ATOMS: atom_id res chain seq x y z
N MET A 1 28.57 19.44 -36.58
CA MET A 1 28.29 18.63 -35.37
C MET A 1 27.85 17.25 -35.83
N LYS A 2 28.64 16.19 -35.58
CA LYS A 2 28.23 14.82 -35.77
C LYS A 2 27.16 14.51 -34.69
N ARG A 3 25.90 14.43 -35.12
CA ARG A 3 24.85 13.88 -34.21
C ARG A 3 25.00 12.37 -34.28
N ASP A 4 25.55 11.78 -33.24
CA ASP A 4 25.60 10.34 -33.08
C ASP A 4 24.16 9.78 -32.98
N GLU A 5 23.98 8.49 -33.27
CA GLU A 5 22.73 7.80 -32.93
C GLU A 5 22.43 8.07 -31.46
N SER A 6 21.32 8.72 -31.26
CA SER A 6 20.84 9.07 -29.94
C SER A 6 19.51 8.36 -29.72
N GLN A 7 19.05 8.31 -28.50
CA GLN A 7 17.73 7.76 -28.14
C GLN A 7 16.62 8.20 -29.13
N ASN A 8 16.75 9.35 -29.77
CA ASN A 8 15.71 9.97 -30.61
C ASN A 8 16.05 10.08 -32.09
N VAL A 9 17.17 9.52 -32.58
CA VAL A 9 17.58 9.61 -33.99
C VAL A 9 18.07 8.25 -34.47
N GLU A 10 17.57 7.83 -35.64
CA GLU A 10 17.91 6.56 -36.29
C GLU A 10 18.20 6.77 -37.77
N TYR A 11 19.13 5.99 -38.33
CA TYR A 11 19.49 6.01 -39.74
C TYR A 11 19.26 4.66 -40.37
N LYS A 12 18.70 4.62 -41.59
CA LYS A 12 18.42 3.41 -42.36
C LYS A 12 18.68 3.61 -43.82
N GLU A 13 19.22 2.60 -44.47
CA GLU A 13 19.59 2.63 -45.88
C GLU A 13 18.36 2.68 -46.80
N SER A 14 17.30 1.95 -46.43
CA SER A 14 16.09 1.82 -47.25
C SER A 14 14.84 1.79 -46.35
N TRP A 15 13.68 2.03 -46.96
CA TRP A 15 12.41 1.85 -46.29
C TRP A 15 11.98 0.37 -46.26
N HIS A 16 11.49 -0.11 -45.13
CA HIS A 16 10.76 -1.34 -44.97
C HIS A 16 9.61 -1.14 -43.97
N ASP A 17 8.48 -1.81 -44.19
CA ASP A 17 7.29 -1.67 -43.32
C ASP A 17 7.54 -2.06 -41.87
N LYS A 18 8.53 -2.92 -41.59
CA LYS A 18 8.99 -3.22 -40.22
C LYS A 18 9.39 -1.98 -39.40
N TYR A 19 9.72 -0.86 -40.05
CA TYR A 19 10.06 0.38 -39.36
C TYR A 19 8.84 1.12 -38.85
N LEU A 20 7.61 0.75 -39.23
CA LEU A 20 6.38 1.24 -38.60
C LEU A 20 6.35 0.90 -37.09
N ALA A 21 6.89 -0.25 -36.70
CA ALA A 21 7.05 -0.59 -35.26
C ALA A 21 8.01 0.36 -34.52
N TRP A 22 9.03 0.91 -35.19
CA TRP A 22 9.92 1.94 -34.64
C TRP A 22 9.21 3.28 -34.48
N ILE A 23 8.42 3.65 -35.51
CA ILE A 23 7.58 4.85 -35.49
C ILE A 23 6.57 4.78 -34.33
N CYS A 24 5.93 3.64 -34.12
CA CYS A 24 5.10 3.37 -32.95
C CYS A 24 5.88 3.58 -31.64
N GLY A 25 7.09 3.02 -31.55
CA GLY A 25 7.94 3.15 -30.39
C GLY A 25 8.33 4.61 -30.08
N TYR A 26 8.63 5.41 -31.11
CA TYR A 26 8.88 6.85 -30.95
C TYR A 26 7.63 7.62 -30.50
N ALA A 27 6.47 7.33 -31.11
CA ALA A 27 5.22 7.98 -30.74
C ALA A 27 4.85 7.71 -29.28
N ASN A 28 5.10 6.51 -28.81
CA ASN A 28 4.82 6.12 -27.42
C ASN A 28 5.82 6.67 -26.42
N ALA A 29 7.08 6.89 -26.82
CA ALA A 29 8.14 7.42 -25.97
C ALA A 29 8.24 8.96 -26.04
N GLN A 30 9.40 9.48 -26.38
CA GLN A 30 9.69 10.93 -26.37
C GLN A 30 9.62 11.57 -27.79
N GLY A 31 9.11 10.82 -28.75
CA GLY A 31 9.22 11.17 -30.15
C GLY A 31 10.62 10.87 -30.72
N GLY A 32 10.81 11.10 -32.01
CA GLY A 32 12.10 10.85 -32.63
C GLY A 32 12.10 11.12 -34.13
N THR A 33 13.25 10.84 -34.78
CA THR A 33 13.44 11.05 -36.20
C THR A 33 14.16 9.86 -36.85
N ILE A 34 13.63 9.36 -37.94
CA ILE A 34 14.26 8.31 -38.73
C ILE A 34 14.65 8.93 -40.09
N TYR A 35 15.86 8.67 -40.52
CA TYR A 35 16.34 9.04 -41.83
C TYR A 35 16.50 7.80 -42.70
N PHE A 36 15.88 7.79 -43.89
CA PHE A 36 15.97 6.72 -44.87
C PHE A 36 16.81 7.20 -46.06
N GLY A 37 17.67 6.34 -46.59
CA GLY A 37 18.65 6.68 -47.65
C GLY A 37 19.99 7.10 -47.07
N ILE A 38 20.27 6.76 -45.81
CA ILE A 38 21.54 7.01 -45.13
C ILE A 38 22.09 5.68 -44.61
N GLU A 39 23.38 5.45 -44.92
CA GLU A 39 24.09 4.24 -44.45
C GLU A 39 24.22 4.23 -42.94
N ASP A 40 23.79 3.12 -42.34
CA ASP A 40 23.92 2.87 -40.90
C ASP A 40 25.42 2.74 -40.54
N GLY A 41 25.91 3.42 -39.55
CA GLY A 41 27.33 3.42 -39.16
C GLY A 41 28.16 4.53 -39.73
N THR A 42 28.31 4.67 -41.05
CA THR A 42 29.09 5.77 -41.65
C THR A 42 28.33 7.06 -41.77
N LYS A 43 27.00 7.01 -41.74
CA LYS A 43 26.07 8.14 -41.89
C LYS A 43 26.21 8.89 -43.24
N LYS A 44 26.72 8.21 -44.23
CA LYS A 44 26.82 8.74 -45.58
C LYS A 44 25.49 8.64 -46.31
N PRO A 45 25.02 9.68 -47.00
CA PRO A 45 23.84 9.59 -47.85
C PRO A 45 24.09 8.64 -49.01
N ILE A 46 23.30 7.58 -49.12
CA ILE A 46 23.32 6.63 -50.25
C ILE A 46 22.18 6.91 -51.22
N GLY A 47 21.11 7.56 -50.74
CA GLY A 47 19.93 7.90 -51.52
C GLY A 47 18.91 6.79 -51.65
N LEU A 48 17.67 7.18 -51.97
CA LEU A 48 16.54 6.27 -52.21
C LEU A 48 16.19 6.28 -53.70
N LYS A 49 15.96 5.09 -54.27
CA LYS A 49 15.58 4.97 -55.70
C LYS A 49 14.15 5.46 -55.96
N ASP A 50 13.23 5.20 -55.03
CA ASP A 50 11.79 5.42 -55.15
C ASP A 50 11.31 6.55 -54.22
N ALA A 51 12.11 7.59 -53.99
CA ALA A 51 11.85 8.62 -52.99
C ALA A 51 10.47 9.28 -53.12
N ASN A 52 10.03 9.58 -54.36
CA ASN A 52 8.73 10.22 -54.61
C ASN A 52 7.55 9.30 -54.25
N SER A 53 7.60 8.02 -54.61
CA SER A 53 6.56 7.04 -54.23
C SER A 53 6.52 6.82 -52.72
N LEU A 54 7.68 6.82 -52.04
CA LEU A 54 7.78 6.71 -50.61
C LEU A 54 7.24 7.93 -49.87
N MET A 55 7.35 9.13 -50.46
CA MET A 55 6.78 10.36 -49.89
C MET A 55 5.26 10.33 -49.81
N GLU A 56 4.58 9.58 -50.68
CA GLU A 56 3.13 9.36 -50.65
C GLU A 56 2.76 8.17 -49.77
N SER A 57 3.50 7.07 -49.89
CA SER A 57 3.13 5.81 -49.21
C SER A 57 3.43 5.81 -47.70
N ILE A 58 4.55 6.41 -47.26
CA ILE A 58 4.93 6.41 -45.83
C ILE A 58 3.88 7.12 -44.95
N PRO A 59 3.43 8.37 -45.24
CA PRO A 59 2.42 9.05 -44.44
C PRO A 59 1.10 8.27 -44.37
N ASN A 60 0.66 7.70 -45.50
CA ASN A 60 -0.55 6.93 -45.59
C ASN A 60 -0.45 5.66 -44.72
N LYS A 61 0.64 4.90 -44.84
CA LYS A 61 0.87 3.71 -44.01
C LYS A 61 0.88 4.04 -42.51
N ILE A 62 1.53 5.13 -42.10
CA ILE A 62 1.57 5.57 -40.69
C ILE A 62 0.15 5.90 -40.20
N ARG A 63 -0.63 6.67 -40.98
CA ARG A 63 -2.00 7.04 -40.64
C ARG A 63 -2.91 5.82 -40.55
N ASP A 64 -2.88 4.98 -41.58
CA ASP A 64 -3.82 3.87 -41.74
C ASP A 64 -3.56 2.73 -40.76
N THR A 65 -2.31 2.52 -40.34
CA THR A 65 -1.96 1.46 -39.39
C THR A 65 -1.95 1.89 -37.93
N MET A 66 -1.73 3.17 -37.62
CA MET A 66 -1.51 3.67 -36.27
C MET A 66 -2.38 4.87 -35.88
N GLY A 67 -3.10 5.47 -36.85
CA GLY A 67 -3.97 6.64 -36.59
C GLY A 67 -3.21 7.92 -36.22
N ILE A 68 -1.91 7.98 -36.44
CA ILE A 68 -1.07 9.17 -36.16
C ILE A 68 -0.55 9.84 -37.41
N VAL A 69 -0.10 11.08 -37.28
CA VAL A 69 0.52 11.85 -38.34
C VAL A 69 1.99 12.10 -38.01
N ALA A 70 2.88 11.76 -38.92
CA ALA A 70 4.30 12.08 -38.84
C ALA A 70 4.67 13.15 -39.86
N ASP A 71 5.69 13.95 -39.58
CA ASP A 71 6.26 14.92 -40.51
C ASP A 71 7.26 14.19 -41.42
N VAL A 72 6.86 13.97 -42.68
CA VAL A 72 7.67 13.27 -43.69
C VAL A 72 8.18 14.30 -44.71
N VAL A 73 9.49 14.42 -44.87
CA VAL A 73 10.11 15.42 -45.72
C VAL A 73 11.19 14.80 -46.57
N LEU A 74 11.15 15.10 -47.86
CA LEU A 74 12.24 14.80 -48.79
C LEU A 74 13.36 15.82 -48.64
N LEU A 75 14.58 15.35 -48.42
CA LEU A 75 15.78 16.15 -48.25
C LEU A 75 16.79 15.74 -49.32
N ARG A 76 17.50 16.71 -49.92
CA ARG A 76 18.61 16.44 -50.81
C ARG A 76 19.94 16.62 -50.07
N LYS A 77 20.67 15.51 -49.84
CA LYS A 77 21.96 15.50 -49.17
C LYS A 77 23.05 14.94 -50.09
N SER A 78 24.09 15.73 -50.35
CA SER A 78 25.18 15.38 -51.27
C SER A 78 24.67 14.91 -52.65
N GLY A 79 23.64 15.60 -53.21
CA GLY A 79 23.04 15.24 -54.48
C GLY A 79 22.12 14.01 -54.47
N LYS A 80 21.86 13.36 -53.30
CA LYS A 80 21.06 12.16 -53.16
C LYS A 80 19.77 12.45 -52.37
N ASP A 81 18.70 11.75 -52.72
CA ASP A 81 17.39 11.91 -52.08
C ASP A 81 17.29 11.08 -50.80
N VAL A 82 16.98 11.73 -49.70
CA VAL A 82 16.87 11.17 -48.34
C VAL A 82 15.52 11.57 -47.77
N ILE A 83 14.80 10.63 -47.21
CA ILE A 83 13.53 10.93 -46.51
C ILE A 83 13.77 11.02 -45.01
N ARG A 84 13.29 12.12 -44.39
CA ARG A 84 13.23 12.30 -42.96
C ARG A 84 11.80 12.08 -42.49
N VAL A 85 11.59 11.14 -41.58
CA VAL A 85 10.34 10.92 -40.85
C VAL A 85 10.52 11.38 -39.41
N LYS A 86 9.86 12.49 -39.03
CA LYS A 86 9.87 13.01 -37.67
C LYS A 86 8.55 12.68 -36.99
N VAL A 87 8.64 11.97 -35.90
CA VAL A 87 7.52 11.52 -35.09
C VAL A 87 7.47 12.34 -33.82
N LYS A 88 6.32 12.94 -33.51
CA LYS A 88 6.08 13.61 -32.21
C LYS A 88 5.65 12.59 -31.18
N LYS A 89 5.94 12.87 -29.89
CA LYS A 89 5.36 12.13 -28.78
C LYS A 89 3.83 12.21 -28.85
N SER A 90 3.17 11.06 -28.85
CA SER A 90 1.72 10.99 -28.80
C SER A 90 1.21 11.18 -27.37
N VAL A 91 0.10 11.87 -27.23
CA VAL A 91 -0.63 11.97 -25.95
C VAL A 91 -1.35 10.66 -25.64
N PHE A 92 -1.89 10.01 -26.68
CA PHE A 92 -2.61 8.74 -26.55
C PHE A 92 -1.71 7.54 -26.83
N PRO A 93 -2.05 6.34 -26.31
CA PRO A 93 -1.33 5.11 -26.62
C PRO A 93 -1.45 4.81 -28.12
N VAL A 94 -0.34 4.51 -28.77
CA VAL A 94 -0.29 4.14 -30.19
C VAL A 94 -0.03 2.65 -30.29
N CYS A 95 -0.92 1.94 -30.98
CA CYS A 95 -0.84 0.50 -31.23
C CYS A 95 -0.42 0.23 -32.68
N TYR A 96 0.44 -0.76 -32.92
CA TYR A 96 0.79 -1.27 -34.23
C TYR A 96 0.59 -2.78 -34.26
N HIS A 97 -0.32 -3.29 -35.08
CA HIS A 97 -0.70 -4.70 -35.18
C HIS A 97 -1.05 -5.38 -33.84
N GLY A 98 -1.75 -4.66 -32.93
CA GLY A 98 -2.12 -5.19 -31.61
C GLY A 98 -1.02 -5.07 -30.55
N GLU A 99 0.18 -4.58 -30.91
CA GLU A 99 1.32 -4.42 -30.00
C GLU A 99 1.58 -2.94 -29.69
N TYR A 100 1.96 -2.67 -28.45
CA TYR A 100 2.43 -1.35 -28.01
C TYR A 100 3.95 -1.36 -27.94
N HIS A 101 4.58 -0.80 -28.99
CA HIS A 101 6.03 -0.64 -29.01
C HIS A 101 6.44 0.60 -28.21
N TYR A 102 7.54 0.49 -27.50
CA TYR A 102 8.17 1.58 -26.75
C TYR A 102 9.65 1.64 -27.04
N ARG A 103 10.24 2.84 -27.05
CA ARG A 103 11.66 3.02 -27.27
C ARG A 103 12.34 3.59 -26.03
N THR A 104 13.31 2.84 -25.50
CA THR A 104 14.18 3.28 -24.42
C THR A 104 15.64 3.12 -24.84
N GLY A 105 16.45 4.14 -24.64
CA GLY A 105 17.81 4.16 -25.18
C GLY A 105 17.81 3.92 -26.70
N ALA A 106 18.65 3.03 -27.17
CA ALA A 106 18.73 2.61 -28.59
C ALA A 106 17.83 1.40 -28.91
N VAL A 107 17.06 0.87 -27.96
CA VAL A 107 16.29 -0.36 -28.11
C VAL A 107 14.80 -0.11 -28.28
N LYS A 108 14.19 -0.83 -29.22
CA LYS A 108 12.73 -0.94 -29.37
C LYS A 108 12.27 -2.20 -28.63
N MET A 109 11.29 -2.06 -27.74
CA MET A 109 10.67 -3.18 -27.05
C MET A 109 9.14 -3.19 -27.25
N VAL A 110 8.52 -4.33 -27.02
CA VAL A 110 7.08 -4.47 -26.91
C VAL A 110 6.72 -4.41 -25.44
N LEU A 111 5.76 -3.55 -25.08
CA LEU A 111 5.26 -3.49 -23.72
C LEU A 111 4.30 -4.65 -23.46
N THR A 112 4.49 -5.33 -22.34
CA THR A 112 3.65 -6.47 -21.90
C THR A 112 3.44 -6.41 -20.38
N GLY A 113 2.42 -7.12 -19.89
CA GLY A 113 2.17 -7.25 -18.44
C GLY A 113 1.99 -5.91 -17.73
N ALA A 114 2.60 -5.76 -16.56
CA ALA A 114 2.49 -4.57 -15.72
C ALA A 114 2.98 -3.29 -16.42
N ALA A 115 4.06 -3.38 -17.21
CA ALA A 115 4.60 -2.23 -17.95
C ALA A 115 3.61 -1.70 -19.01
N LEU A 116 2.89 -2.58 -19.69
CA LEU A 116 1.82 -2.20 -20.60
C LEU A 116 0.65 -1.53 -19.86
N THR A 117 0.21 -2.11 -18.76
CA THR A 117 -0.90 -1.57 -17.96
C THR A 117 -0.54 -0.17 -17.44
N GLN A 118 0.63 0.00 -16.87
CA GLN A 118 1.11 1.31 -16.40
C GLN A 118 1.16 2.34 -17.54
N PHE A 119 1.73 1.97 -18.69
CA PHE A 119 1.80 2.84 -19.87
C PHE A 119 0.41 3.28 -20.35
N LEU A 120 -0.56 2.36 -20.41
CA LEU A 120 -1.93 2.67 -20.81
C LEU A 120 -2.63 3.62 -19.84
N LEU A 121 -2.45 3.42 -18.54
CA LEU A 121 -2.98 4.30 -17.49
C LEU A 121 -2.36 5.71 -17.59
N GLU A 122 -1.04 5.81 -17.67
CA GLU A 122 -0.35 7.10 -17.82
C GLU A 122 -0.81 7.87 -19.06
N LYS A 123 -1.01 7.18 -20.20
CA LYS A 123 -1.49 7.79 -21.44
C LYS A 123 -2.97 8.15 -21.41
N SER A 124 -3.78 7.45 -20.63
CA SER A 124 -5.19 7.80 -20.43
C SER A 124 -5.40 8.95 -19.43
N GLY A 125 -4.32 9.37 -18.74
CA GLY A 125 -4.41 10.37 -17.68
C GLY A 125 -5.14 9.88 -16.43
N LEU A 126 -5.31 8.57 -16.29
CA LEU A 126 -5.91 7.93 -15.12
C LEU A 126 -4.82 7.28 -14.26
N ASP A 127 -4.80 7.64 -12.99
CA ASP A 127 -4.02 6.90 -12.01
C ASP A 127 -4.66 5.51 -11.77
N TRP A 128 -3.84 4.50 -11.46
CA TRP A 128 -4.33 3.15 -11.20
C TRP A 128 -5.42 3.13 -10.12
N ASP A 129 -5.23 3.89 -9.09
CA ASP A 129 -6.11 3.92 -7.91
C ASP A 129 -7.47 4.59 -8.19
N ALA A 130 -7.53 5.49 -9.17
CA ALA A 130 -8.77 6.13 -9.64
C ALA A 130 -9.47 5.34 -10.75
N ALA A 131 -8.77 4.37 -11.38
CA ALA A 131 -9.36 3.54 -12.41
C ALA A 131 -10.42 2.57 -11.82
N PRO A 132 -11.50 2.24 -12.58
CA PRO A 132 -12.43 1.21 -12.16
C PRO A 132 -11.73 -0.14 -12.04
N THR A 133 -12.18 -0.96 -11.10
CA THR A 133 -11.64 -2.31 -10.92
C THR A 133 -11.87 -3.14 -12.21
N PHE A 134 -10.87 -3.92 -12.60
CA PHE A 134 -10.93 -4.74 -13.81
C PHE A 134 -12.11 -5.72 -13.79
N SER A 135 -12.44 -6.30 -12.64
CA SER A 135 -13.55 -7.24 -12.46
C SER A 135 -14.92 -6.55 -12.31
N GLY A 136 -14.97 -5.21 -12.31
CA GLY A 136 -16.21 -4.45 -12.23
C GLY A 136 -16.97 -4.63 -10.91
N PHE A 137 -16.28 -4.84 -9.79
CA PHE A 137 -16.88 -4.97 -8.46
C PHE A 137 -17.78 -3.78 -8.13
N LYS A 138 -18.95 -4.03 -7.56
CA LYS A 138 -19.91 -3.00 -7.21
C LYS A 138 -19.90 -2.70 -5.73
N LYS A 139 -20.23 -1.45 -5.39
CA LYS A 139 -20.27 -0.96 -4.03
C LYS A 139 -21.22 -1.73 -3.13
N ASP A 140 -22.40 -2.09 -3.63
CA ASP A 140 -23.46 -2.81 -2.90
C ASP A 140 -23.12 -4.26 -2.59
N GLU A 141 -22.10 -4.83 -3.23
CA GLU A 141 -21.59 -6.18 -3.00
C GLU A 141 -20.59 -6.25 -1.84
N HIS A 142 -20.15 -5.09 -1.29
CA HIS A 142 -19.08 -5.00 -0.31
C HIS A 142 -19.47 -4.17 0.90
N ALA A 143 -18.87 -4.47 2.06
CA ALA A 143 -19.05 -3.71 3.29
C ALA A 143 -17.94 -2.65 3.45
N PHE A 144 -18.30 -1.51 4.07
CA PHE A 144 -17.40 -0.39 4.32
C PHE A 144 -17.49 0.08 5.78
N THR A 145 -17.57 -0.85 6.71
CA THR A 145 -17.82 -0.58 8.14
C THR A 145 -16.64 0.17 8.76
N ALA A 146 -15.41 -0.28 8.50
CA ALA A 146 -14.20 0.37 9.01
C ALA A 146 -14.06 1.80 8.44
N LEU A 147 -14.30 1.98 7.14
CA LEU A 147 -14.27 3.28 6.48
C LEU A 147 -15.32 4.23 7.08
N ALA A 148 -16.57 3.79 7.19
CA ALA A 148 -17.66 4.60 7.72
C ALA A 148 -17.43 4.99 9.19
N ALA A 149 -16.95 4.06 10.02
CA ALA A 149 -16.63 4.31 11.42
C ALA A 149 -15.50 5.34 11.56
N ARG A 150 -14.40 5.18 10.80
CA ARG A 150 -13.29 6.11 10.82
C ARG A 150 -13.69 7.49 10.30
N TYR A 151 -14.41 7.56 9.19
CA TYR A 151 -14.91 8.82 8.62
C TYR A 151 -15.80 9.56 9.62
N LYS A 152 -16.76 8.87 10.26
CA LYS A 152 -17.61 9.43 11.31
C LYS A 152 -16.80 9.96 12.49
N LYS A 153 -15.77 9.24 12.93
CA LYS A 153 -14.90 9.66 14.03
C LYS A 153 -14.15 10.95 13.68
N GLU A 154 -13.56 11.03 12.50
CA GLU A 154 -12.64 12.12 12.12
C GLU A 154 -13.38 13.35 11.56
N ARG A 155 -14.46 13.14 10.80
CA ARG A 155 -15.21 14.22 10.12
C ARG A 155 -16.48 14.62 10.84
N LYS A 156 -16.89 13.87 11.89
CA LYS A 156 -18.16 14.09 12.63
C LYS A 156 -19.40 14.02 11.73
N ALA A 157 -19.30 13.38 10.58
CA ALA A 157 -20.34 13.22 9.55
C ALA A 157 -20.51 11.76 9.17
N LYS A 158 -21.70 11.37 8.70
CA LYS A 158 -21.95 10.04 8.16
C LYS A 158 -21.48 10.01 6.71
N LEU A 159 -20.80 8.94 6.33
CA LEU A 159 -20.44 8.69 4.93
C LEU A 159 -21.71 8.30 4.15
N THR A 160 -21.99 9.00 3.05
CA THR A 160 -23.17 8.81 2.21
C THR A 160 -22.81 8.20 0.86
N ASP A 161 -23.82 7.76 0.13
CA ASP A 161 -23.62 7.22 -1.23
C ASP A 161 -23.07 8.27 -2.19
N THR A 162 -23.53 9.52 -2.07
CA THR A 162 -22.99 10.65 -2.83
C THR A 162 -21.50 10.91 -2.53
N ASP A 163 -21.06 10.64 -1.28
CA ASP A 163 -19.64 10.75 -0.93
C ASP A 163 -18.78 9.73 -1.67
N PHE A 164 -19.29 8.53 -1.93
CA PHE A 164 -18.55 7.53 -2.69
C PHE A 164 -18.24 7.99 -4.11
N GLU A 165 -19.19 8.63 -4.78
CA GLU A 165 -18.96 9.18 -6.13
C GLU A 165 -18.08 10.43 -6.06
N SER A 166 -18.37 11.37 -5.17
CA SER A 166 -17.64 12.63 -5.08
C SER A 166 -16.19 12.47 -4.63
N PHE A 167 -15.88 11.42 -3.86
CA PHE A 167 -14.52 11.06 -3.46
C PHE A 167 -13.85 10.12 -4.46
N GLY A 168 -14.53 9.75 -5.55
CA GLY A 168 -13.98 8.86 -6.56
C GLY A 168 -13.81 7.41 -6.11
N LEU A 169 -14.53 6.96 -5.08
CA LEU A 169 -14.48 5.58 -4.58
C LEU A 169 -15.34 4.63 -5.42
N ALA A 170 -16.40 5.18 -6.03
CA ALA A 170 -17.27 4.48 -6.96
C ALA A 170 -17.61 5.40 -8.14
N LEU A 171 -17.92 4.79 -9.28
CA LEU A 171 -18.47 5.47 -10.44
C LEU A 171 -19.99 5.65 -10.29
N SER A 172 -20.60 6.48 -11.13
CA SER A 172 -22.05 6.73 -11.14
C SER A 172 -22.91 5.48 -11.42
N ASP A 173 -22.33 4.43 -12.01
CA ASP A 173 -22.97 3.14 -12.23
C ASP A 173 -22.78 2.14 -11.07
N GLY A 174 -22.19 2.59 -9.96
CA GLY A 174 -21.95 1.81 -8.75
C GLY A 174 -20.69 0.95 -8.78
N ARG A 175 -19.93 0.92 -9.87
CA ARG A 175 -18.65 0.18 -9.94
C ARG A 175 -17.60 0.87 -9.06
N LEU A 176 -16.88 0.07 -8.27
CA LEU A 176 -15.79 0.55 -7.44
C LEU A 176 -14.58 0.92 -8.29
N THR A 177 -13.91 2.00 -7.91
CA THR A 177 -12.52 2.25 -8.30
C THR A 177 -11.58 1.33 -7.50
N ASN A 178 -10.33 1.24 -7.90
CA ASN A 178 -9.36 0.44 -7.15
C ASN A 178 -9.19 0.97 -5.71
N THR A 179 -9.24 2.28 -5.48
CA THR A 179 -9.28 2.86 -4.12
C THR A 179 -10.53 2.43 -3.36
N GLY A 180 -11.70 2.47 -3.99
CA GLY A 180 -12.94 2.00 -3.37
C GLY A 180 -12.83 0.53 -2.95
N ALA A 181 -12.30 -0.33 -3.82
CA ALA A 181 -12.07 -1.74 -3.53
C ALA A 181 -11.06 -1.98 -2.39
N LEU A 182 -9.98 -1.19 -2.33
CA LEU A 182 -8.98 -1.26 -1.26
C LEU A 182 -9.54 -0.84 0.11
N LEU A 183 -10.55 0.02 0.13
CA LEU A 183 -11.19 0.50 1.36
C LEU A 183 -12.40 -0.34 1.79
N ALA A 184 -12.82 -1.32 0.99
CA ALA A 184 -13.82 -2.30 1.38
C ALA A 184 -13.29 -3.23 2.48
N ASP A 185 -14.13 -3.58 3.46
CA ASP A 185 -13.72 -4.42 4.60
C ASP A 185 -13.22 -5.80 4.15
N ASP A 186 -13.85 -6.36 3.12
CA ASP A 186 -13.54 -7.65 2.52
C ASP A 186 -12.73 -7.55 1.21
N CYS A 187 -12.02 -6.46 1.01
CA CYS A 187 -11.29 -6.08 -0.19
C CYS A 187 -11.17 -7.19 -1.26
N PRO A 188 -11.77 -7.02 -2.45
CA PRO A 188 -11.79 -8.07 -3.47
C PRO A 188 -10.45 -8.26 -4.20
N LEU A 189 -9.48 -7.37 -3.99
CA LEU A 189 -8.17 -7.44 -4.63
C LEU A 189 -7.29 -8.45 -3.90
N ARG A 190 -6.98 -9.57 -4.55
CA ARG A 190 -6.25 -10.70 -3.96
C ARG A 190 -4.89 -10.35 -3.36
N HIS A 191 -4.20 -9.38 -3.93
CA HIS A 191 -2.89 -8.93 -3.51
C HIS A 191 -2.95 -7.85 -2.39
N SER A 192 -4.15 -7.51 -1.89
CA SER A 192 -4.31 -6.68 -0.71
C SER A 192 -4.06 -7.52 0.56
N ARG A 193 -2.77 -7.70 0.87
CA ARG A 193 -2.26 -8.52 1.98
C ARG A 193 -1.05 -7.88 2.62
N VAL A 194 -0.80 -8.28 3.88
CA VAL A 194 0.42 -7.98 4.62
C VAL A 194 0.88 -9.24 5.36
N PHE A 195 2.16 -9.54 5.25
CA PHE A 195 2.83 -10.58 6.00
C PHE A 195 3.60 -9.93 7.14
N CYS A 196 3.39 -10.43 8.34
CA CYS A 196 4.03 -9.92 9.55
C CYS A 196 4.75 -11.08 10.24
N THR A 197 6.08 -11.01 10.34
CA THR A 197 6.89 -12.08 10.93
C THR A 197 7.80 -11.53 12.03
N ARG A 198 7.82 -12.17 13.18
CA ARG A 198 8.79 -11.93 14.26
C ARG A 198 9.86 -13.02 14.22
N TRP A 199 11.01 -12.68 13.67
CA TRP A 199 12.15 -13.58 13.56
C TRP A 199 12.84 -13.83 14.90
N ASN A 200 13.51 -14.99 15.03
CA ASN A 200 14.32 -15.32 16.20
C ASN A 200 15.79 -15.03 15.90
N GLY A 201 16.24 -13.81 16.21
CA GLY A 201 17.62 -13.38 15.97
C GLY A 201 17.73 -12.20 15.01
N LEU A 202 18.88 -12.09 14.33
CA LEU A 202 19.24 -10.94 13.50
C LEU A 202 18.99 -11.15 12.00
N ASN A 203 18.70 -12.36 11.58
CA ASN A 203 18.51 -12.73 10.17
C ASN A 203 17.27 -13.61 10.01
N MET A 204 16.73 -13.63 8.80
CA MET A 204 15.78 -14.64 8.38
C MET A 204 16.50 -15.98 8.37
N ALA A 205 16.16 -16.86 9.29
CA ALA A 205 16.77 -18.17 9.32
C ALA A 205 16.15 -19.10 8.27
N ALA A 206 16.77 -20.24 8.04
CA ALA A 206 16.46 -21.15 6.92
C ALA A 206 15.15 -21.93 7.08
N GLY A 207 14.14 -21.44 7.79
CA GLY A 207 12.86 -22.13 7.92
C GLY A 207 11.89 -21.52 8.93
N VAL A 208 10.66 -22.05 8.93
CA VAL A 208 9.55 -21.63 9.78
C VAL A 208 9.83 -21.83 11.29
N MET A 209 10.79 -22.67 11.64
CA MET A 209 11.17 -22.96 13.04
C MET A 209 11.87 -21.79 13.74
N ASP A 210 12.37 -20.81 12.99
CA ASP A 210 13.13 -19.69 13.52
C ASP A 210 12.30 -18.41 13.64
N ALA A 211 11.00 -18.45 13.32
CA ALA A 211 10.06 -17.38 13.58
C ALA A 211 9.34 -17.58 14.93
N LYS A 212 9.29 -16.53 15.74
CA LYS A 212 8.57 -16.53 17.03
C LYS A 212 7.06 -16.34 16.85
N ASP A 213 6.68 -15.57 15.83
CA ASP A 213 5.29 -15.31 15.41
C ASP A 213 5.25 -15.04 13.92
N ASP A 214 4.21 -15.51 13.24
CA ASP A 214 4.01 -15.34 11.81
C ASP A 214 2.53 -15.23 11.49
N GLN A 215 2.13 -14.09 10.90
CA GLN A 215 0.74 -13.77 10.63
C GLN A 215 0.58 -13.22 9.22
N GLU A 216 -0.44 -13.72 8.52
CA GLU A 216 -0.89 -13.17 7.25
C GLU A 216 -2.24 -12.48 7.45
N TYR A 217 -2.35 -11.21 7.05
CA TYR A 217 -3.60 -10.46 7.05
C TYR A 217 -3.99 -10.09 5.63
N SER A 218 -5.29 -10.15 5.35
CA SER A 218 -5.88 -9.75 4.07
C SER A 218 -7.19 -9.02 4.29
N GLY A 219 -7.58 -8.17 3.36
CA GLY A 219 -8.81 -7.38 3.45
C GLY A 219 -8.57 -5.91 3.15
N GLY A 220 -9.43 -5.05 3.68
CA GLY A 220 -9.33 -3.60 3.48
C GLY A 220 -8.09 -2.99 4.15
N ILE A 221 -7.54 -1.96 3.52
CA ILE A 221 -6.31 -1.28 3.99
C ILE A 221 -6.42 -0.81 5.44
N LEU A 222 -7.58 -0.29 5.85
CA LEU A 222 -7.75 0.23 7.21
C LEU A 222 -7.59 -0.87 8.27
N SER A 223 -8.14 -2.05 8.00
CA SER A 223 -8.01 -3.20 8.89
C SER A 223 -6.60 -3.78 8.86
N MET A 224 -5.98 -3.86 7.67
CA MET A 224 -4.60 -4.34 7.54
C MET A 224 -3.60 -3.42 8.25
N LEU A 225 -3.78 -2.10 8.16
CA LEU A 225 -2.96 -1.14 8.88
C LEU A 225 -3.06 -1.38 10.39
N GLN A 226 -4.28 -1.51 10.90
CA GLN A 226 -4.50 -1.78 12.34
C GLN A 226 -3.87 -3.11 12.78
N TYR A 227 -4.02 -4.18 11.99
CA TYR A 227 -3.44 -5.47 12.30
C TYR A 227 -1.90 -5.45 12.29
N ALA A 228 -1.29 -4.76 11.34
CA ALA A 228 0.15 -4.60 11.28
C ALA A 228 0.70 -3.79 12.47
N GLU A 229 0.02 -2.71 12.86
CA GLU A 229 0.35 -1.93 14.06
C GLU A 229 0.23 -2.78 15.33
N ASP A 230 -0.87 -3.53 15.47
CA ASP A 230 -1.10 -4.41 16.60
C ASP A 230 -0.06 -5.54 16.66
N PHE A 231 0.33 -6.10 15.51
CA PHE A 231 1.38 -7.09 15.43
C PHE A 231 2.72 -6.54 15.93
N VAL A 232 3.12 -5.35 15.45
CA VAL A 232 4.36 -4.69 15.93
C VAL A 232 4.27 -4.41 17.42
N ARG A 233 3.15 -3.91 17.91
CA ARG A 233 2.94 -3.59 19.34
C ARG A 233 3.02 -4.82 20.23
N VAL A 234 2.46 -5.96 19.80
CA VAL A 234 2.46 -7.23 20.58
C VAL A 234 3.84 -7.87 20.57
N ASN A 235 4.57 -7.77 19.45
CA ASN A 235 5.87 -8.38 19.26
C ASN A 235 7.06 -7.46 19.64
N SER A 236 6.77 -6.26 20.18
CA SER A 236 7.78 -5.31 20.67
C SER A 236 7.78 -5.26 22.18
N ARG A 237 8.97 -5.15 22.78
CA ARG A 237 9.11 -4.99 24.20
C ARG A 237 8.91 -3.53 24.61
N ARG A 238 8.32 -3.36 25.78
CA ARG A 238 8.25 -2.09 26.49
C ARG A 238 8.95 -2.27 27.83
N ALA A 239 10.07 -1.60 28.03
CA ALA A 239 10.72 -1.50 29.33
C ALA A 239 10.27 -0.22 30.01
N TRP A 240 10.20 -0.21 31.31
CA TRP A 240 9.92 0.98 32.09
C TRP A 240 10.75 1.01 33.36
N HIS A 241 11.17 2.22 33.75
CA HIS A 241 11.85 2.43 35.01
C HIS A 241 11.05 3.37 35.89
N LYS A 242 10.85 2.99 37.14
CA LYS A 242 10.06 3.75 38.12
C LYS A 242 10.93 4.83 38.75
N LEU A 243 10.57 6.08 38.58
CA LEU A 243 11.10 7.21 39.31
C LEU A 243 10.25 7.47 40.58
N ALA A 244 10.73 8.36 41.47
CA ALA A 244 10.04 8.65 42.74
C ALA A 244 8.57 9.10 42.57
N ARG A 245 8.22 9.78 41.47
CA ARG A 245 6.86 10.28 41.20
C ARG A 245 6.31 9.95 39.81
N THR A 246 7.12 9.38 38.92
CA THR A 246 6.75 9.08 37.52
C THR A 246 7.40 7.77 37.10
N ARG A 247 7.11 7.32 35.89
CA ARG A 247 7.86 6.26 35.23
C ARG A 247 8.37 6.76 33.88
N VAL A 248 9.54 6.31 33.48
CA VAL A 248 10.09 6.50 32.14
C VAL A 248 9.88 5.19 31.38
N GLU A 249 9.30 5.29 30.21
CA GLU A 249 9.09 4.15 29.33
C GLU A 249 10.13 4.17 28.20
N PHE A 250 10.62 2.99 27.87
CA PHE A 250 11.51 2.72 26.75
C PHE A 250 10.76 1.80 25.80
N VAL A 251 10.67 2.22 24.56
CA VAL A 251 10.04 1.45 23.49
C VAL A 251 11.11 0.95 22.52
N GLU A 252 10.94 -0.25 21.99
CA GLU A 252 11.83 -0.75 20.93
C GLU A 252 11.71 0.12 19.67
N TYR A 253 10.46 0.49 19.33
CA TYR A 253 10.17 1.31 18.15
C TYR A 253 9.19 2.43 18.54
N PRO A 254 9.47 3.70 18.19
CA PRO A 254 8.53 4.80 18.39
C PRO A 254 7.24 4.59 17.62
N GLU A 255 6.09 4.71 18.29
CA GLU A 255 4.77 4.38 17.72
C GLU A 255 4.45 5.19 16.46
N ARG A 256 4.79 6.49 16.46
CA ARG A 256 4.55 7.37 15.33
C ARG A 256 5.42 7.00 14.12
N ALA A 257 6.69 6.61 14.33
CA ALA A 257 7.56 6.15 13.27
C ALA A 257 7.05 4.86 12.64
N VAL A 258 6.54 3.92 13.45
CA VAL A 258 5.90 2.69 12.96
C VAL A 258 4.65 3.02 12.13
N HIS A 259 3.75 3.84 12.67
CA HIS A 259 2.53 4.28 11.99
C HIS A 259 2.83 4.90 10.62
N GLU A 260 3.68 5.92 10.57
CA GLU A 260 4.04 6.61 9.32
C GLU A 260 4.69 5.66 8.30
N SER A 261 5.53 4.73 8.77
CA SER A 261 6.17 3.73 7.90
C SER A 261 5.15 2.75 7.29
N LEU A 262 4.20 2.25 8.09
CA LEU A 262 3.14 1.36 7.64
C LEU A 262 2.17 2.07 6.70
N VAL A 263 1.73 3.28 7.05
CA VAL A 263 0.86 4.10 6.19
C VAL A 263 1.52 4.34 4.83
N ASN A 264 2.80 4.72 4.81
CA ASN A 264 3.54 4.91 3.57
C ASN A 264 3.66 3.61 2.76
N ALA A 265 3.90 2.46 3.42
CA ALA A 265 4.01 1.17 2.77
C ALA A 265 2.73 0.75 2.05
N PHE A 266 1.55 1.05 2.61
CA PHE A 266 0.26 0.75 1.98
C PHE A 266 -0.13 1.79 0.92
N ILE A 267 0.03 3.09 1.20
CA ILE A 267 -0.43 4.16 0.30
C ILE A 267 0.46 4.26 -0.94
N HIS A 268 1.77 4.08 -0.79
CA HIS A 268 2.73 4.19 -1.90
C HIS A 268 3.09 2.84 -2.54
N ARG A 269 2.44 1.74 -2.13
CA ARG A 269 2.60 0.43 -2.76
C ARG A 269 2.32 0.51 -4.26
N ASP A 270 3.12 -0.18 -5.05
CA ASP A 270 2.80 -0.43 -6.44
C ASP A 270 1.79 -1.60 -6.54
N TYR A 271 0.53 -1.25 -6.72
CA TYR A 271 -0.55 -2.24 -6.82
C TYR A 271 -0.61 -2.96 -8.17
N LEU A 272 0.19 -2.54 -9.17
CA LEU A 272 0.37 -3.29 -10.41
C LEU A 272 1.27 -4.51 -10.21
N VAL A 273 2.07 -4.54 -9.15
CA VAL A 273 2.86 -5.70 -8.74
C VAL A 273 1.97 -6.65 -7.94
N THR A 274 1.43 -7.67 -8.61
CA THR A 274 0.47 -8.62 -8.04
C THR A 274 1.11 -9.83 -7.37
N GLY A 275 2.40 -10.07 -7.59
CA GLY A 275 3.14 -11.21 -7.06
C GLY A 275 3.98 -10.93 -5.81
N SER A 276 3.79 -9.78 -5.16
CA SER A 276 4.48 -9.41 -3.92
C SER A 276 3.57 -8.56 -3.03
N GLU A 277 3.71 -8.69 -1.74
CA GLU A 277 2.88 -8.08 -0.72
C GLU A 277 3.70 -7.11 0.15
N VAL A 278 3.04 -6.43 1.08
CA VAL A 278 3.72 -5.66 2.14
C VAL A 278 4.24 -6.64 3.18
N HIS A 279 5.50 -6.50 3.58
CA HIS A 279 6.14 -7.31 4.61
C HIS A 279 6.53 -6.45 5.80
N VAL A 280 6.30 -6.98 7.00
CA VAL A 280 6.65 -6.39 8.29
C VAL A 280 7.48 -7.43 9.03
N ASP A 281 8.80 -7.27 9.00
CA ASP A 281 9.76 -8.21 9.55
C ASP A 281 10.42 -7.64 10.80
N ILE A 282 10.18 -8.24 11.96
CA ILE A 282 10.76 -7.82 13.23
C ILE A 282 11.91 -8.76 13.57
N PHE A 283 13.12 -8.21 13.62
CA PHE A 283 14.34 -8.87 14.12
C PHE A 283 14.64 -8.43 15.55
N ASP A 284 15.66 -8.98 16.18
CA ASP A 284 16.01 -8.58 17.54
C ASP A 284 16.56 -7.16 17.58
N ASP A 285 17.27 -6.71 16.52
CA ASP A 285 17.93 -5.39 16.45
C ASP A 285 17.17 -4.35 15.60
N ARG A 286 16.13 -4.73 14.85
CA ARG A 286 15.41 -3.82 13.93
C ARG A 286 14.05 -4.34 13.52
N LEU A 287 13.24 -3.42 13.01
CA LEU A 287 11.99 -3.67 12.27
C LEU A 287 12.19 -3.23 10.82
N GLU A 288 11.90 -4.09 9.87
CA GLU A 288 11.87 -3.80 8.44
C GLU A 288 10.43 -3.78 7.92
N ILE A 289 10.07 -2.71 7.20
CA ILE A 289 8.78 -2.59 6.53
C ILE A 289 9.07 -2.44 5.04
N THR A 290 8.72 -3.46 4.26
CA THR A 290 9.00 -3.53 2.83
C THR A 290 7.69 -3.48 2.03
N SER A 291 7.63 -2.61 1.03
CA SER A 291 6.50 -2.44 0.13
C SER A 291 6.92 -2.65 -1.32
N PRO A 292 6.11 -3.34 -2.15
CA PRO A 292 6.36 -3.50 -3.57
C PRO A 292 6.43 -2.17 -4.32
N GLY A 293 7.39 -2.05 -5.24
CA GLY A 293 7.66 -0.88 -6.05
C GLY A 293 8.62 0.10 -5.37
N GLY A 294 9.60 0.57 -6.12
CA GLY A 294 10.57 1.58 -5.67
C GLY A 294 9.95 2.97 -5.55
N MET A 295 10.78 3.97 -5.45
CA MET A 295 10.34 5.37 -5.45
C MET A 295 9.61 5.73 -6.75
N PRO A 296 8.48 6.45 -6.71
CA PRO A 296 7.77 6.85 -7.93
C PRO A 296 8.62 7.78 -8.83
N GLY A 297 8.56 7.55 -10.14
CA GLY A 297 9.34 8.29 -11.14
C GLY A 297 10.75 7.73 -11.34
N GLU A 298 11.56 8.41 -12.15
CA GLU A 298 12.94 8.00 -12.48
C GLU A 298 13.98 8.52 -11.45
N ARG A 299 13.55 8.88 -10.26
CA ARG A 299 14.39 9.51 -9.22
C ARG A 299 14.93 8.48 -8.24
N SER A 300 16.18 8.63 -7.86
CA SER A 300 16.83 7.85 -6.78
C SER A 300 16.68 8.54 -5.44
N LEU A 301 16.71 7.76 -4.33
CA LEU A 301 16.81 8.33 -2.98
C LEU A 301 18.09 9.17 -2.80
N GLU A 302 19.14 8.85 -3.56
CA GLU A 302 20.43 9.58 -3.55
C GLU A 302 20.29 11.02 -4.05
N ASP A 303 19.24 11.32 -4.85
CA ASP A 303 18.97 12.65 -5.37
C ASP A 303 18.37 13.60 -4.31
N PHE A 304 18.05 13.10 -3.12
CA PHE A 304 17.37 13.87 -2.09
C PHE A 304 18.08 13.81 -0.73
N ASP A 305 18.00 14.90 -0.02
CA ASP A 305 18.15 14.82 1.44
C ASP A 305 16.95 14.02 1.98
N VAL A 306 17.24 12.90 2.65
CA VAL A 306 16.24 11.96 3.19
C VAL A 306 15.22 12.67 4.11
N ARG A 307 15.59 13.81 4.71
CA ARG A 307 14.72 14.63 5.55
C ARG A 307 13.81 15.59 4.77
N SER A 308 14.06 15.74 3.47
CA SER A 308 13.35 16.69 2.59
C SER A 308 12.79 16.02 1.33
N ILE A 309 12.49 14.72 1.38
CA ILE A 309 11.91 13.99 0.25
C ILE A 309 10.55 14.63 -0.10
N PRO A 310 10.34 15.09 -1.34
CA PRO A 310 9.07 15.65 -1.75
C PRO A 310 7.97 14.58 -1.73
N SER A 311 6.74 15.00 -1.42
CA SER A 311 5.58 14.11 -1.46
C SER A 311 5.25 13.76 -2.91
N ILE A 312 5.71 12.61 -3.36
CA ILE A 312 5.33 12.03 -4.66
C ILE A 312 4.34 10.91 -4.38
N ARG A 313 3.10 11.08 -4.85
CA ARG A 313 2.02 10.14 -4.59
C ARG A 313 1.92 9.15 -5.74
N ARG A 314 2.09 7.86 -5.45
CA ARG A 314 1.84 6.81 -6.44
C ARG A 314 0.35 6.57 -6.63
N ASN A 315 -0.41 6.64 -5.55
CA ASN A 315 -1.86 6.44 -5.51
C ASN A 315 -2.53 7.71 -4.96
N PRO A 316 -2.76 8.74 -5.80
CA PRO A 316 -3.23 10.07 -5.36
C PRO A 316 -4.60 10.02 -4.68
N LEU A 317 -5.53 9.24 -5.22
CA LEU A 317 -6.89 9.12 -4.69
C LEU A 317 -6.91 8.43 -3.32
N LEU A 318 -6.14 7.34 -3.20
CA LEU A 318 -5.97 6.65 -1.92
C LEU A 318 -5.33 7.55 -0.87
N ALA A 319 -4.31 8.32 -1.26
CA ALA A 319 -3.64 9.28 -0.38
C ALA A 319 -4.62 10.39 0.08
N ASP A 320 -5.45 10.93 -0.81
CA ASP A 320 -6.46 11.93 -0.46
C ASP A 320 -7.51 11.37 0.51
N MET A 321 -7.90 10.10 0.35
CA MET A 321 -8.79 9.44 1.31
C MET A 321 -8.12 9.24 2.66
N CYS A 322 -6.88 8.78 2.70
CA CYS A 322 -6.15 8.61 3.96
C CYS A 322 -5.93 9.93 4.70
N GLU A 323 -5.74 11.04 3.98
CA GLU A 323 -5.73 12.38 4.59
C GLU A 323 -7.09 12.77 5.17
N ARG A 324 -8.19 12.52 4.43
CA ARG A 324 -9.55 12.75 4.94
C ARG A 324 -9.83 11.99 6.23
N LEU A 325 -9.26 10.79 6.35
CA LEU A 325 -9.32 9.92 7.52
C LEU A 325 -8.27 10.25 8.60
N LYS A 326 -7.48 11.30 8.41
CA LYS A 326 -6.35 11.71 9.29
C LYS A 326 -5.35 10.59 9.59
N LEU A 327 -5.10 9.74 8.60
CA LEU A 327 -4.06 8.72 8.67
C LEU A 327 -2.70 9.26 8.22
N MET A 328 -2.70 10.30 7.39
CA MET A 328 -1.49 10.96 6.89
C MET A 328 -1.71 12.46 6.72
N GLU A 329 -0.61 13.21 6.53
CA GLU A 329 -0.63 14.64 6.23
C GLU A 329 -0.22 14.92 4.77
N ARG A 330 -0.80 15.97 4.16
CA ARG A 330 -0.56 16.36 2.74
C ARG A 330 0.87 16.76 2.40
N ARG A 331 1.64 17.26 3.38
CA ARG A 331 2.86 18.04 3.10
C ARG A 331 4.14 17.22 2.97
N GLY A 332 4.09 15.90 2.78
CA GLY A 332 5.28 15.06 2.66
C GLY A 332 6.13 15.01 3.95
N SER A 333 5.50 15.29 5.09
CA SER A 333 6.18 15.31 6.39
C SER A 333 6.39 13.93 7.00
N GLY A 334 5.85 12.85 6.40
CA GLY A 334 5.86 11.50 6.98
C GLY A 334 7.26 10.98 7.25
N VAL A 335 8.13 11.00 6.22
CA VAL A 335 9.52 10.56 6.37
C VAL A 335 10.27 11.41 7.41
N LYS A 336 10.13 12.74 7.35
CA LYS A 336 10.73 13.64 8.32
C LYS A 336 10.32 13.32 9.75
N LYS A 337 9.04 13.00 9.97
CA LYS A 337 8.51 12.61 11.28
C LYS A 337 9.10 11.31 11.81
N ILE A 338 9.38 10.34 10.93
CA ILE A 338 10.05 9.10 11.33
C ILE A 338 11.39 9.43 11.97
N PHE A 339 12.21 10.28 11.33
CA PHE A 339 13.50 10.69 11.84
C PHE A 339 13.40 11.57 13.11
N GLU A 340 12.43 12.50 13.13
CA GLU A 340 12.19 13.36 14.30
C GLU A 340 11.79 12.53 15.53
N ASP A 341 10.92 11.54 15.34
CA ASP A 341 10.44 10.68 16.42
C ASP A 341 11.59 9.84 17.01
N TYR A 342 12.46 9.32 16.14
CA TYR A 342 13.69 8.66 16.55
C TYR A 342 14.61 9.60 17.31
N THR A 343 14.82 10.83 16.85
CA THR A 343 15.66 11.82 17.51
C THR A 343 15.12 12.21 18.88
N GLN A 344 13.79 12.34 19.03
CA GLN A 344 13.15 12.72 20.28
C GLN A 344 13.13 11.59 21.32
N ASN A 345 12.90 10.35 20.88
CA ASN A 345 12.86 9.19 21.77
C ASN A 345 14.24 8.63 22.12
N PHE A 346 15.27 9.18 21.49
CA PHE A 346 16.61 8.68 21.62
C PHE A 346 17.53 9.65 22.39
N LYS A 347 17.99 9.20 23.56
CA LYS A 347 18.86 9.97 24.44
C LYS A 347 20.28 9.40 24.55
N ASN A 348 20.65 8.52 23.61
CA ASN A 348 21.96 7.84 23.68
C ASN A 348 22.88 8.19 22.51
N PRO A 349 24.17 8.48 22.74
CA PRO A 349 25.17 8.88 21.73
C PRO A 349 25.48 7.82 20.64
N GLY A 350 25.02 6.59 20.76
CA GLY A 350 25.27 5.48 19.80
C GLY A 350 24.10 5.11 18.92
N ALA A 351 23.04 5.93 18.85
CA ALA A 351 21.81 5.62 18.17
C ALA A 351 21.98 5.38 16.67
N ARG A 352 21.47 4.24 16.24
CA ARG A 352 21.20 4.02 14.84
C ARG A 352 19.94 4.80 14.43
N MET A 353 20.03 5.57 13.36
CA MET A 353 18.89 6.27 12.78
C MET A 353 18.17 5.37 11.78
N PRO A 354 16.88 5.62 11.51
CA PRO A 354 16.16 4.92 10.45
C PRO A 354 16.88 4.98 9.10
N VAL A 355 16.79 3.91 8.34
CA VAL A 355 17.37 3.82 6.99
C VAL A 355 16.24 3.60 5.99
N LEU A 356 16.30 4.28 4.86
CA LEU A 356 15.39 4.09 3.74
C LEU A 356 16.18 3.47 2.58
N GLU A 357 15.61 2.46 1.98
CA GLU A 357 16.16 1.79 0.80
C GLU A 357 15.12 1.81 -0.33
N SER A 358 15.53 2.17 -1.54
CA SER A 358 14.67 2.14 -2.71
C SER A 358 15.38 1.41 -3.85
N PHE A 359 14.77 0.34 -4.30
CA PHE A 359 15.17 -0.41 -5.48
C PHE A 359 14.04 -0.35 -6.52
N SER A 360 14.30 -0.77 -7.73
CA SER A 360 13.26 -0.78 -8.77
C SER A 360 12.04 -1.63 -8.42
N THR A 361 12.22 -2.66 -7.58
CA THR A 361 11.19 -3.66 -7.24
C THR A 361 10.54 -3.44 -5.88
N TYR A 362 11.20 -2.74 -4.95
CA TYR A 362 10.67 -2.51 -3.61
C TYR A 362 11.22 -1.23 -2.96
N PHE A 363 10.47 -0.73 -2.00
CA PHE A 363 10.88 0.30 -1.05
C PHE A 363 10.86 -0.28 0.36
N ARG A 364 11.92 -0.03 1.15
CA ARG A 364 12.06 -0.55 2.51
C ARG A 364 12.39 0.57 3.49
N VAL A 365 11.72 0.53 4.64
CA VAL A 365 12.03 1.34 5.81
C VAL A 365 12.61 0.43 6.87
N ILE A 366 13.79 0.73 7.36
CA ILE A 366 14.46 0.01 8.45
C ILE A 366 14.44 0.90 9.69
N LEU A 367 13.76 0.45 10.72
CA LEU A 367 13.63 1.10 12.01
C LEU A 367 14.48 0.35 13.03
N PRO A 368 15.62 0.90 13.50
CA PRO A 368 16.46 0.25 14.50
C PRO A 368 15.74 0.10 15.84
N ASN A 369 15.98 -1.02 16.52
CA ASN A 369 15.48 -1.25 17.87
C ASN A 369 16.27 -0.36 18.85
N LEU A 370 15.58 0.58 19.52
CA LEU A 370 16.17 1.59 20.40
C LEU A 370 16.75 1.04 21.70
N ILE A 371 16.33 -0.15 22.11
CA ILE A 371 16.80 -0.77 23.36
C ILE A 371 17.65 -2.03 23.12
N TYR A 372 17.94 -2.35 21.87
CA TYR A 372 18.77 -3.51 21.55
C TYR A 372 20.20 -3.33 22.03
N GLY A 373 20.71 -4.33 22.74
CA GLY A 373 22.08 -4.36 23.27
C GLY A 373 22.28 -3.56 24.56
N PHE A 374 21.24 -2.95 25.13
CA PHE A 374 21.31 -2.31 26.43
C PHE A 374 21.07 -3.30 27.56
N THR A 375 21.91 -3.21 28.62
CA THR A 375 21.63 -3.86 29.89
C THR A 375 20.63 -3.01 30.69
N ASP A 376 19.97 -3.65 31.67
CA ASP A 376 19.04 -2.95 32.57
C ASP A 376 19.72 -1.79 33.33
N GLU A 377 21.01 -1.93 33.65
CA GLU A 377 21.82 -0.90 34.32
C GLU A 377 22.06 0.31 33.39
N GLN A 378 22.34 0.07 32.10
CA GLN A 378 22.53 1.12 31.11
C GLN A 378 21.22 1.87 30.84
N LEU A 379 20.09 1.18 30.78
CA LEU A 379 18.76 1.79 30.68
C LEU A 379 18.46 2.65 31.93
N ALA A 380 18.81 2.17 33.12
CA ALA A 380 18.64 2.92 34.38
C ALA A 380 19.50 4.18 34.42
N LEU A 381 20.75 4.14 33.93
CA LEU A 381 21.66 5.30 33.83
C LEU A 381 21.13 6.33 32.80
N ALA A 382 20.58 5.90 31.69
CA ALA A 382 19.99 6.79 30.71
C ALA A 382 18.80 7.58 31.26
N VAL A 383 18.05 7.00 32.20
CA VAL A 383 16.99 7.67 32.97
C VAL A 383 17.52 8.77 33.87
N SER A 384 18.62 8.50 34.54
CA SER A 384 19.21 9.45 35.50
C SER A 384 19.78 10.70 34.84
N SER A 385 20.11 10.65 33.56
CA SER A 385 20.62 11.76 32.74
C SER A 385 19.52 12.66 32.13
N VAL A 386 18.23 12.31 32.30
CA VAL A 386 17.10 13.14 31.83
C VAL A 386 16.95 14.32 32.78
N PRO A 387 17.15 15.59 32.35
CA PRO A 387 16.82 16.74 33.16
C PRO A 387 15.34 16.65 33.58
N PRO A 388 14.97 17.01 34.81
CA PRO A 388 13.57 17.06 35.21
C PRO A 388 12.83 17.98 34.25
N VAL A 389 11.79 17.46 33.59
CA VAL A 389 10.85 18.27 32.80
C VAL A 389 10.30 19.33 33.75
N ALA A 390 10.55 20.59 33.43
CA ALA A 390 9.93 21.69 34.16
C ALA A 390 8.42 21.45 34.22
N PRO A 391 7.78 21.62 35.37
CA PRO A 391 6.35 21.44 35.48
C PRO A 391 5.67 22.37 34.45
N PRO A 392 4.59 21.94 33.81
CA PRO A 392 3.85 22.80 32.89
C PRO A 392 3.52 24.08 33.64
N VAL A 393 3.88 25.24 33.07
CA VAL A 393 3.53 26.55 33.60
C VAL A 393 2.01 26.56 33.67
N ALA A 394 1.47 26.66 34.87
CA ALA A 394 0.04 26.74 35.09
C ALA A 394 -0.50 27.94 34.27
N PRO A 395 -1.59 27.76 33.53
CA PRO A 395 -2.22 28.89 32.85
C PRO A 395 -2.59 29.97 33.87
N PRO A 396 -2.53 31.25 33.51
CA PRO A 396 -2.84 32.35 34.43
C PRO A 396 -4.20 32.12 35.05
N VAL A 397 -4.24 32.23 36.40
CA VAL A 397 -5.46 32.08 37.19
C VAL A 397 -6.42 33.22 36.80
N VAL A 398 -7.43 32.91 36.01
CA VAL A 398 -8.58 33.78 35.82
C VAL A 398 -9.48 33.53 37.04
N THR A 399 -9.65 34.52 37.87
CA THR A 399 -10.56 34.52 39.01
C THR A 399 -11.98 34.19 38.56
N PRO A 400 -12.64 33.16 39.07
CA PRO A 400 -13.98 32.79 38.65
C PRO A 400 -15.01 33.78 39.25
N VAL A 401 -15.83 34.38 38.41
CA VAL A 401 -17.09 34.99 38.83
C VAL A 401 -18.01 33.84 39.25
N MET A 402 -18.46 33.92 40.51
CA MET A 402 -19.38 32.91 41.10
C MET A 402 -20.71 32.89 40.37
N THR A 403 -21.04 31.79 39.69
CA THR A 403 -22.42 31.42 39.36
C THR A 403 -22.80 30.19 40.22
N PRO A 404 -24.10 30.04 40.59
CA PRO A 404 -24.51 29.12 41.65
C PRO A 404 -24.33 27.65 41.23
N VAL A 405 -23.86 26.85 42.19
CA VAL A 405 -23.62 25.42 42.13
C VAL A 405 -24.93 24.67 41.95
N VAL A 406 -25.07 24.00 40.78
CA VAL A 406 -26.01 22.90 40.62
C VAL A 406 -25.18 21.60 40.84
N THR A 407 -25.52 20.86 41.87
CA THR A 407 -24.94 19.58 42.21
C THR A 407 -25.11 18.57 41.07
N PRO A 408 -24.05 17.93 40.54
CA PRO A 408 -24.23 16.86 39.59
C PRO A 408 -24.59 15.58 40.36
N VAL A 409 -25.72 14.99 40.01
CA VAL A 409 -26.08 13.62 40.35
C VAL A 409 -25.04 12.69 39.72
N MET A 410 -24.38 11.91 40.55
CA MET A 410 -23.45 10.85 40.10
C MET A 410 -24.22 9.80 39.30
N THR A 411 -24.01 9.73 38.00
CA THR A 411 -24.37 8.54 37.22
C THR A 411 -23.26 7.49 37.36
N PRO A 412 -23.62 6.22 37.50
CA PRO A 412 -22.63 5.15 37.74
C PRO A 412 -21.74 4.95 36.51
N VAL A 413 -20.47 4.69 36.81
CA VAL A 413 -19.41 4.34 35.84
C VAL A 413 -19.91 3.27 34.89
N GLY A 414 -19.88 3.57 33.60
CA GLY A 414 -20.26 2.67 32.53
C GLY A 414 -19.41 1.40 32.51
N LYS A 415 -20.08 0.29 32.29
CA LYS A 415 -19.52 -1.03 32.05
C LYS A 415 -18.50 -1.06 30.93
N PRO A 416 -17.55 -2.02 30.93
CA PRO A 416 -16.56 -2.16 29.85
C PRO A 416 -17.24 -2.38 28.51
N SER A 417 -16.70 -1.75 27.47
CA SER A 417 -17.10 -1.85 26.07
C SER A 417 -17.43 -3.29 25.67
N GLU A 418 -18.70 -3.54 25.34
CA GLU A 418 -19.14 -4.80 24.74
C GLU A 418 -18.47 -4.94 23.36
N THR A 419 -17.62 -5.96 23.24
CA THR A 419 -17.06 -6.38 21.95
C THR A 419 -18.23 -6.89 21.09
N LEU A 420 -18.54 -6.18 20.01
CA LEU A 420 -19.64 -6.53 19.10
C LEU A 420 -19.37 -7.90 18.46
N ILE A 421 -20.19 -8.87 18.82
CA ILE A 421 -20.25 -10.21 18.20
C ILE A 421 -20.89 -10.05 16.83
N ASP A 422 -20.21 -10.49 15.74
CA ASP A 422 -20.74 -10.41 14.40
C ASP A 422 -21.96 -11.33 14.17
N ALA A 423 -22.69 -11.10 13.08
CA ALA A 423 -23.91 -11.85 12.78
C ALA A 423 -23.65 -13.35 12.62
N VAL A 424 -22.49 -13.77 12.13
CA VAL A 424 -22.11 -15.18 11.95
C VAL A 424 -21.73 -15.80 13.28
N GLN A 425 -20.98 -15.10 14.11
CA GLN A 425 -20.62 -15.52 15.46
C GLN A 425 -21.86 -15.71 16.34
N ARG A 426 -22.85 -14.80 16.19
CA ARG A 426 -24.15 -14.95 16.85
C ARG A 426 -24.89 -16.21 16.40
N LYS A 427 -24.90 -16.53 15.11
CA LYS A 427 -25.46 -17.80 14.60
C LYS A 427 -24.75 -19.02 15.16
N VAL A 428 -23.43 -18.97 15.36
CA VAL A 428 -22.68 -20.06 16.01
C VAL A 428 -23.10 -20.25 17.46
N LEU A 429 -23.22 -19.16 18.22
CA LEU A 429 -23.71 -19.25 19.62
C LEU A 429 -25.14 -19.79 19.70
N VAL A 430 -26.02 -19.36 18.79
CA VAL A 430 -27.38 -19.87 18.68
C VAL A 430 -27.40 -21.36 18.33
N ALA A 431 -26.54 -21.80 17.42
CA ALA A 431 -26.42 -23.21 17.02
C ALA A 431 -26.01 -24.12 18.19
N LEU A 432 -25.27 -23.59 19.16
CA LEU A 432 -24.82 -24.31 20.39
C LEU A 432 -25.73 -24.12 21.59
N LYS A 433 -26.85 -23.35 21.46
CA LYS A 433 -27.71 -22.96 22.61
C LYS A 433 -28.34 -24.14 23.35
N GLY A 434 -28.65 -25.23 22.65
CA GLY A 434 -29.33 -26.43 23.24
C GLY A 434 -28.47 -27.34 24.10
N GLY A 435 -27.21 -26.96 24.42
CA GLY A 435 -26.26 -27.88 25.04
C GLY A 435 -25.57 -28.80 24.04
N ASP A 436 -25.78 -28.55 22.75
CA ASP A 436 -25.23 -29.31 21.64
C ASP A 436 -23.71 -29.18 21.57
N VAL A 437 -23.06 -30.29 21.26
CA VAL A 437 -21.62 -30.38 21.07
C VAL A 437 -21.35 -30.64 19.60
N MET A 438 -20.83 -29.67 18.89
CA MET A 438 -20.66 -29.72 17.42
C MET A 438 -19.21 -29.63 16.99
N SER A 439 -18.86 -30.36 15.93
CA SER A 439 -17.59 -30.22 15.21
C SER A 439 -17.57 -28.95 14.36
N THR A 440 -16.40 -28.58 13.84
CA THR A 440 -16.24 -27.46 12.91
C THR A 440 -17.09 -27.62 11.64
N SER A 441 -17.24 -28.86 11.12
CA SER A 441 -18.01 -29.15 9.92
C SER A 441 -19.52 -29.03 10.18
N GLU A 442 -20.02 -29.58 11.28
CA GLU A 442 -21.42 -29.48 11.68
C GLU A 442 -21.84 -28.02 11.93
N LEU A 443 -20.95 -27.22 12.55
CA LEU A 443 -21.19 -25.78 12.75
C LEU A 443 -21.19 -25.01 11.43
N ALA A 444 -20.27 -25.32 10.51
CA ALA A 444 -20.20 -24.66 9.22
C ALA A 444 -21.48 -24.91 8.40
N GLU A 445 -21.97 -26.14 8.39
CA GLU A 445 -23.22 -26.53 7.72
C GLU A 445 -24.43 -25.81 8.32
N LYS A 446 -24.56 -25.82 9.67
CA LYS A 446 -25.70 -25.24 10.38
C LYS A 446 -25.76 -23.70 10.26
N VAL A 447 -24.61 -23.05 10.06
CA VAL A 447 -24.49 -21.58 9.90
C VAL A 447 -24.48 -21.15 8.43
N GLY A 448 -24.39 -22.10 7.47
CA GLY A 448 -24.42 -21.83 6.04
C GLY A 448 -23.06 -21.41 5.46
N ILE A 449 -21.95 -21.91 6.03
CA ILE A 449 -20.59 -21.62 5.55
C ILE A 449 -20.08 -22.79 4.70
N SER A 450 -19.80 -22.54 3.42
CA SER A 450 -19.41 -23.55 2.44
C SER A 450 -18.04 -24.20 2.71
N GLN A 451 -17.17 -23.57 3.51
CA GLN A 451 -15.82 -24.11 3.81
C GLN A 451 -15.57 -24.27 5.33
N PRO A 452 -15.54 -25.48 5.87
CA PRO A 452 -15.33 -25.74 7.31
C PRO A 452 -14.01 -25.18 7.86
N LYS A 453 -12.95 -25.10 7.06
CA LYS A 453 -11.67 -24.52 7.46
C LYS A 453 -11.79 -23.04 7.84
N ASN A 454 -12.67 -22.29 7.18
CA ASN A 454 -12.91 -20.88 7.48
C ASN A 454 -13.69 -20.69 8.78
N MET A 455 -14.58 -21.64 9.14
CA MET A 455 -15.36 -21.60 10.38
C MET A 455 -14.45 -21.53 11.62
N ARG A 456 -13.46 -22.42 11.71
CA ARG A 456 -12.55 -22.45 12.86
C ARG A 456 -11.67 -21.20 12.92
N ARG A 457 -11.07 -20.81 11.81
CA ARG A 457 -10.08 -19.73 11.74
C ARG A 457 -10.71 -18.35 11.95
N ARG A 458 -11.90 -18.11 11.40
CA ARG A 458 -12.50 -16.77 11.30
C ARG A 458 -13.52 -16.49 12.40
N TYR A 459 -14.25 -17.49 12.87
CA TYR A 459 -15.36 -17.28 13.78
C TYR A 459 -15.17 -17.95 15.14
N LEU A 460 -14.75 -19.23 15.18
CA LEU A 460 -14.62 -19.96 16.44
C LEU A 460 -13.43 -19.48 17.28
N ARG A 461 -12.34 -19.05 16.65
CA ARG A 461 -11.15 -18.58 17.39
C ARG A 461 -11.49 -17.39 18.28
N LEU A 462 -12.17 -16.39 17.75
CA LEU A 462 -12.56 -15.22 18.54
C LEU A 462 -13.52 -15.56 19.67
N LEU A 463 -14.50 -16.46 19.43
CA LEU A 463 -15.43 -16.92 20.46
C LEU A 463 -14.73 -17.73 21.56
N LEU A 464 -13.68 -18.47 21.23
CA LEU A 464 -12.80 -19.17 22.18
C LEU A 464 -11.99 -18.16 23.01
N ASP A 465 -11.38 -17.17 22.36
CA ASP A 465 -10.57 -16.13 23.01
C ASP A 465 -11.43 -15.27 23.96
N MET A 466 -12.68 -15.01 23.59
CA MET A 466 -13.66 -14.35 24.45
C MET A 466 -14.20 -15.24 25.58
N GLY A 467 -13.89 -16.52 25.55
CA GLY A 467 -14.38 -17.50 26.50
C GLY A 467 -15.89 -17.77 26.41
N LEU A 468 -16.51 -17.53 25.25
CA LEU A 468 -17.95 -17.79 25.01
C LEU A 468 -18.21 -19.22 24.55
N VAL A 469 -17.21 -19.84 23.93
CA VAL A 469 -17.18 -21.21 23.47
C VAL A 469 -15.93 -21.89 24.02
N GLU A 470 -15.99 -23.18 24.26
CA GLU A 470 -14.84 -23.97 24.73
C GLU A 470 -14.65 -25.26 23.96
N TYR A 471 -13.43 -25.79 24.00
CA TYR A 471 -13.06 -27.07 23.43
C TYR A 471 -13.60 -28.23 24.29
N THR A 472 -14.11 -29.30 23.68
CA THR A 472 -14.45 -30.51 24.40
C THR A 472 -13.23 -31.38 24.77
N ILE A 473 -12.11 -31.19 24.04
CA ILE A 473 -10.82 -31.85 24.29
C ILE A 473 -9.74 -30.73 24.37
N PRO A 474 -9.64 -29.99 25.51
CA PRO A 474 -8.72 -28.85 25.64
C PRO A 474 -7.24 -29.24 25.48
N GLN A 475 -6.86 -30.46 25.91
CA GLN A 475 -5.47 -30.94 25.86
C GLN A 475 -4.99 -31.28 24.43
N LYS A 476 -5.93 -31.40 23.46
CA LYS A 476 -5.62 -31.70 22.07
C LYS A 476 -6.47 -30.81 21.12
N PRO A 477 -6.25 -29.49 21.07
CA PRO A 477 -7.08 -28.55 20.29
C PRO A 477 -7.16 -28.88 18.80
N ASN A 478 -6.15 -29.56 18.25
CA ASN A 478 -6.07 -29.94 16.84
C ASN A 478 -6.57 -31.37 16.55
N SER A 479 -7.20 -32.03 17.51
CA SER A 479 -7.75 -33.38 17.31
C SER A 479 -8.82 -33.37 16.22
N ARG A 480 -8.87 -34.41 15.39
CA ARG A 480 -9.95 -34.64 14.40
C ARG A 480 -11.32 -34.86 15.07
N LEU A 481 -11.32 -35.25 16.35
CA LEU A 481 -12.52 -35.49 17.17
C LEU A 481 -12.91 -34.25 17.98
N GLN A 482 -12.22 -33.10 17.78
CA GLN A 482 -12.51 -31.89 18.51
C GLN A 482 -13.90 -31.36 18.16
N LYS A 483 -14.68 -31.11 19.23
CA LYS A 483 -15.99 -30.44 19.20
C LYS A 483 -15.98 -29.19 20.06
N TYR A 484 -17.02 -28.37 19.93
CA TYR A 484 -17.17 -27.10 20.63
C TYR A 484 -18.49 -27.07 21.37
N ARG A 485 -18.51 -26.41 22.53
CA ARG A 485 -19.72 -26.18 23.32
C ARG A 485 -19.76 -24.78 23.91
N LEU A 486 -20.94 -24.29 24.25
CA LEU A 486 -21.12 -23.02 24.93
C LEU A 486 -20.65 -23.08 26.36
N THR A 487 -19.93 -22.03 26.78
CA THR A 487 -19.63 -21.80 28.20
C THR A 487 -20.81 -21.13 28.93
N ASP A 488 -20.78 -21.03 30.28
CA ASP A 488 -21.77 -20.25 31.02
C ASP A 488 -21.78 -18.81 30.64
N LYS A 489 -20.60 -18.24 30.36
CA LYS A 489 -20.44 -16.89 29.83
C LYS A 489 -21.10 -16.73 28.46
N GLY A 490 -20.96 -17.72 27.57
CA GLY A 490 -21.59 -17.74 26.26
C GLY A 490 -23.12 -17.82 26.35
N ARG A 491 -23.65 -18.60 27.28
CA ARG A 491 -25.09 -18.68 27.58
C ARG A 491 -25.65 -17.33 28.06
N SER A 492 -24.94 -16.68 28.98
CA SER A 492 -25.31 -15.36 29.50
C SER A 492 -25.26 -14.27 28.42
N ALA A 493 -24.25 -14.27 27.58
CA ALA A 493 -24.11 -13.31 26.46
C ALA A 493 -25.24 -13.49 25.43
N LEU A 494 -25.66 -14.74 25.16
CA LEU A 494 -26.75 -15.02 24.24
C LEU A 494 -28.13 -14.58 24.85
N ALA A 495 -28.32 -14.73 26.15
CA ALA A 495 -29.54 -14.29 26.84
C ALA A 495 -29.65 -12.75 26.86
N ALA A 496 -28.54 -12.04 27.05
CA ALA A 496 -28.49 -10.56 27.02
C ALA A 496 -28.72 -9.95 25.62
N SER A 497 -28.59 -10.73 24.56
CA SER A 497 -28.74 -10.26 23.16
C SER A 497 -30.17 -10.38 22.60
N VAL A 498 -31.14 -10.80 23.42
CA VAL A 498 -32.57 -11.04 23.03
C VAL A 498 -33.48 -9.88 23.45
N HIS A 499 -32.90 -8.78 24.00
CA HIS A 499 -33.64 -7.54 24.32
C HIS A 499 -33.25 -6.38 23.43
#